data_da5c6970d109ec412672bd2e6af4b2b0
#
_entry.id   da5c6970d109ec412672bd2e6af4b2b0
#
_cell.length_a   1.000
_cell.length_b   1.000
_cell.length_c   1.000
_cell.angle_alpha   90.00
_cell.angle_beta   90.00
_cell.angle_gamma   90.00
#
_symmetry.space_group_name_H-M   'P 1'
#
loop_
_entity.id
_entity.type
_entity.pdbx_description
1 polymer ?
#
loop_
_entity_poly.entity_id
_entity_poly.type
_entity_poly.pdbx_seq_one_letter_code
_entity_poly.pdbx_strand_id
1 'polypeptide(L)'
;MIENASVSPAAAAEDPAPAAQPAPDGAQEKHIANKIATVGTGGNVFLAVFKLLAGLFGNSAALVSDAVHSFSDVFATAIAWVGVRISERDADASHPYGHERFECLASMALGLILAATGIGIGVASIQSIATGAYLEATAPGVIALVAAAVSILVKEGMFWYTRHWARVLNSSAFMADAWHHRSDALSSVGALLGVGGAMLGAPICDPLASILICLIVLKVAFDVEKDAVNKVVDAPCSADFEDSVRDCISGVEGVVRIDTLHTRQFGNKAYVDAEIAVDGTLPLVEAHAIAEKVHSTVEARFLDVKHIMIHENPA
;
A
#
# COMPACT_ATOMS: atom_id res chain seq x y z
N MET A 1 32.75 26.16 25.68
CA MET A 1 32.62 25.74 24.28
C MET A 1 32.68 24.23 24.28
N ILE A 2 31.53 23.60 24.24
CA ILE A 2 31.40 22.13 24.05
C ILE A 2 30.46 22.01 22.86
N GLU A 3 31.00 21.56 21.74
CA GLU A 3 30.38 21.40 20.44
C GLU A 3 29.55 20.11 20.47
N ASN A 4 28.24 20.25 20.46
CA ASN A 4 27.31 19.10 20.34
C ASN A 4 27.29 18.66 18.88
N ALA A 5 28.00 17.59 18.57
CA ALA A 5 27.86 16.85 17.33
C ALA A 5 26.57 16.02 17.43
N SER A 6 25.50 16.51 16.79
CA SER A 6 24.28 15.74 16.56
C SER A 6 24.58 14.65 15.50
N VAL A 7 24.69 13.42 15.94
CA VAL A 7 24.70 12.24 15.05
C VAL A 7 23.29 12.06 14.51
N SER A 8 23.09 12.39 13.22
CA SER A 8 21.88 12.09 12.47
C SER A 8 21.71 10.56 12.37
N PRO A 9 20.54 9.98 12.70
CA PRO A 9 20.29 8.57 12.47
C PRO A 9 20.28 8.31 10.97
N ALA A 10 21.03 7.28 10.56
CA ALA A 10 21.15 6.83 9.19
C ALA A 10 19.77 6.71 8.52
N ALA A 11 19.56 7.53 7.51
CA ALA A 11 18.45 7.40 6.58
C ALA A 11 18.51 5.98 5.99
N ALA A 12 17.46 5.21 6.20
CA ALA A 12 17.26 3.97 5.46
C ALA A 12 17.31 4.34 3.98
N ALA A 13 18.19 3.71 3.23
CA ALA A 13 18.37 3.95 1.81
C ALA A 13 17.02 3.76 1.11
N GLU A 14 16.39 4.85 0.71
CA GLU A 14 15.29 4.81 -0.24
C GLU A 14 15.88 4.30 -1.57
N ASP A 15 15.37 3.16 -2.04
CA ASP A 15 15.66 2.67 -3.38
C ASP A 15 15.39 3.80 -4.38
N PRO A 16 16.29 4.08 -5.34
CA PRO A 16 16.07 5.13 -6.32
C PRO A 16 14.76 4.86 -7.07
N ALA A 17 13.91 5.89 -7.14
CA ALA A 17 12.66 5.83 -7.88
C ALA A 17 12.95 5.32 -9.30
N PRO A 18 12.24 4.29 -9.79
CA PRO A 18 12.41 3.83 -11.16
C PRO A 18 12.10 4.98 -12.11
N ALA A 19 12.93 5.13 -13.16
CA ALA A 19 12.72 6.13 -14.20
C ALA A 19 11.25 6.11 -14.65
N ALA A 20 10.62 7.28 -14.68
CA ALA A 20 9.20 7.45 -14.91
C ALA A 20 8.78 6.75 -16.22
N GLN A 21 8.20 5.58 -16.09
CA GLN A 21 7.50 4.93 -17.19
C GLN A 21 6.18 5.69 -17.39
N PRO A 22 5.73 5.90 -18.63
CA PRO A 22 4.44 6.53 -18.85
C PRO A 22 3.35 5.73 -18.10
N ALA A 23 2.46 6.45 -17.41
CA ALA A 23 1.35 5.83 -16.68
C ALA A 23 0.55 4.94 -17.65
N PRO A 24 0.17 3.72 -17.23
CA PRO A 24 -0.60 2.82 -18.07
C PRO A 24 -1.95 3.46 -18.44
N ASP A 25 -2.46 3.20 -19.64
CA ASP A 25 -3.81 3.60 -20.02
C ASP A 25 -4.88 2.79 -19.24
N GLY A 26 -6.12 3.28 -19.18
CA GLY A 26 -7.18 2.65 -18.39
C GLY A 26 -7.47 1.18 -18.77
N ALA A 27 -7.18 0.76 -19.99
CA ALA A 27 -7.30 -0.65 -20.41
C ALA A 27 -6.15 -1.48 -19.84
N GLN A 28 -4.95 -0.93 -19.84
CA GLN A 28 -3.76 -1.55 -19.26
C GLN A 28 -3.87 -1.63 -17.72
N GLU A 29 -4.38 -0.58 -17.07
CA GLU A 29 -4.65 -0.57 -15.62
C GLU A 29 -5.56 -1.74 -15.23
N LYS A 30 -6.69 -1.91 -15.94
CA LYS A 30 -7.62 -3.02 -15.73
C LYS A 30 -6.99 -4.40 -15.95
N HIS A 31 -6.16 -4.52 -16.98
CA HIS A 31 -5.45 -5.77 -17.26
C HIS A 31 -4.47 -6.11 -16.13
N ILE A 32 -3.68 -5.14 -15.68
CA ILE A 32 -2.72 -5.29 -14.58
C ILE A 32 -3.45 -5.65 -13.27
N ALA A 33 -4.53 -4.92 -12.93
CA ALA A 33 -5.33 -5.18 -11.73
C ALA A 33 -5.88 -6.62 -11.70
N ASN A 34 -6.44 -7.09 -12.81
CA ASN A 34 -6.92 -8.47 -12.94
C ASN A 34 -5.78 -9.50 -12.82
N LYS A 35 -4.60 -9.19 -13.35
CA LYS A 35 -3.43 -10.06 -13.27
C LYS A 35 -2.91 -10.17 -11.83
N ILE A 36 -2.85 -9.06 -11.08
CA ILE A 36 -2.51 -9.08 -9.65
C ILE A 36 -3.50 -9.96 -8.88
N ALA A 37 -4.80 -9.73 -9.06
CA ALA A 37 -5.84 -10.49 -8.38
C ALA A 37 -5.78 -11.98 -8.70
N THR A 38 -5.53 -12.33 -9.97
CA THR A 38 -5.41 -13.74 -10.40
C THR A 38 -4.20 -14.42 -9.76
N VAL A 39 -3.04 -13.75 -9.75
CA VAL A 39 -1.81 -14.30 -9.14
C VAL A 39 -1.97 -14.40 -7.63
N GLY A 40 -2.53 -13.37 -6.98
CA GLY A 40 -2.79 -13.35 -5.52
C GLY A 40 -3.76 -14.45 -5.10
N THR A 41 -4.92 -14.53 -5.75
CA THR A 41 -5.91 -15.58 -5.50
C THR A 41 -5.35 -16.97 -5.79
N GLY A 42 -4.68 -17.16 -6.92
CA GLY A 42 -4.07 -18.43 -7.31
C GLY A 42 -3.01 -18.89 -6.31
N GLY A 43 -2.16 -17.99 -5.83
CA GLY A 43 -1.15 -18.25 -4.82
C GLY A 43 -1.76 -18.67 -3.47
N ASN A 44 -2.78 -17.94 -3.01
CA ASN A 44 -3.49 -18.25 -1.75
C ASN A 44 -4.26 -19.56 -1.84
N VAL A 45 -4.95 -19.85 -2.94
CA VAL A 45 -5.63 -21.15 -3.17
C VAL A 45 -4.61 -22.29 -3.23
N PHE A 46 -3.49 -22.09 -3.95
CA PHE A 46 -2.41 -23.09 -3.98
C PHE A 46 -1.90 -23.40 -2.56
N LEU A 47 -1.60 -22.37 -1.77
CA LEU A 47 -1.14 -22.55 -0.39
C LEU A 47 -2.20 -23.22 0.49
N ALA A 48 -3.47 -22.85 0.37
CA ALA A 48 -4.55 -23.46 1.12
C ALA A 48 -4.67 -24.97 0.82
N VAL A 49 -4.67 -25.34 -0.45
CA VAL A 49 -4.73 -26.75 -0.87
C VAL A 49 -3.47 -27.50 -0.43
N PHE A 50 -2.29 -26.94 -0.65
CA PHE A 50 -1.02 -27.56 -0.27
C PHE A 50 -0.93 -27.81 1.24
N LYS A 51 -1.26 -26.81 2.07
CA LYS A 51 -1.26 -26.92 3.53
C LYS A 51 -2.33 -27.90 4.03
N LEU A 52 -3.52 -27.91 3.41
CA LEU A 52 -4.58 -28.85 3.75
C LEU A 52 -4.13 -30.30 3.51
N LEU A 53 -3.56 -30.58 2.35
CA LEU A 53 -3.04 -31.93 2.04
C LEU A 53 -1.89 -32.30 2.99
N ALA A 54 -0.94 -31.39 3.22
CA ALA A 54 0.15 -31.61 4.16
C ALA A 54 -0.36 -31.84 5.60
N GLY A 55 -1.44 -31.14 6.00
CA GLY A 55 -2.08 -31.31 7.32
C GLY A 55 -2.80 -32.64 7.46
N LEU A 56 -3.54 -33.07 6.43
CA LEU A 56 -4.24 -34.35 6.45
C LEU A 56 -3.27 -35.55 6.45
N PHE A 57 -2.27 -35.55 5.56
CA PHE A 57 -1.26 -36.62 5.49
C PHE A 57 -0.28 -36.60 6.66
N GLY A 58 0.03 -35.40 7.19
CA GLY A 58 0.89 -35.20 8.35
C GLY A 58 0.16 -35.33 9.70
N ASN A 59 -1.16 -35.58 9.69
CA ASN A 59 -2.03 -35.60 10.88
C ASN A 59 -1.81 -34.41 11.81
N SER A 60 -1.70 -33.18 11.18
CA SER A 60 -1.41 -31.92 11.87
C SER A 60 -2.60 -30.97 11.81
N ALA A 61 -3.31 -30.82 12.93
CA ALA A 61 -4.41 -29.87 13.06
C ALA A 61 -3.94 -28.42 12.85
N ALA A 62 -2.70 -28.11 13.20
CA ALA A 62 -2.10 -26.77 12.99
C ALA A 62 -2.00 -26.43 11.49
N LEU A 63 -1.55 -27.36 10.65
CA LEU A 63 -1.48 -27.17 9.20
C LEU A 63 -2.87 -27.05 8.56
N VAL A 64 -3.87 -27.78 9.07
CA VAL A 64 -5.26 -27.64 8.60
C VAL A 64 -5.80 -26.25 8.97
N SER A 65 -5.53 -25.77 10.17
CA SER A 65 -5.91 -24.40 10.58
C SER A 65 -5.21 -23.34 9.72
N ASP A 66 -3.93 -23.53 9.43
CA ASP A 66 -3.14 -22.63 8.56
C ASP A 66 -3.62 -22.67 7.09
N ALA A 67 -4.16 -23.80 6.63
CA ALA A 67 -4.82 -23.91 5.33
C ALA A 67 -6.10 -23.06 5.26
N VAL A 68 -6.91 -23.07 6.32
CA VAL A 68 -8.12 -22.23 6.43
C VAL A 68 -7.74 -20.75 6.44
N HIS A 69 -6.66 -20.38 7.14
CA HIS A 69 -6.14 -19.02 7.13
C HIS A 69 -5.71 -18.58 5.71
N SER A 70 -4.92 -19.42 5.02
CA SER A 70 -4.52 -19.12 3.63
C SER A 70 -5.70 -19.02 2.65
N PHE A 71 -6.80 -19.75 2.91
CA PHE A 71 -8.04 -19.57 2.15
C PHE A 71 -8.72 -18.22 2.47
N SER A 72 -8.67 -17.79 3.73
CA SER A 72 -9.20 -16.46 4.13
C SER A 72 -8.45 -15.30 3.48
N ASP A 73 -7.16 -15.46 3.15
CA ASP A 73 -6.36 -14.42 2.46
C ASP A 73 -6.86 -14.12 1.04
N VAL A 74 -7.62 -15.04 0.43
CA VAL A 74 -8.32 -14.78 -0.84
C VAL A 74 -9.27 -13.60 -0.71
N PHE A 75 -9.92 -13.42 0.45
CA PHE A 75 -10.82 -12.29 0.68
C PHE A 75 -10.06 -10.96 0.79
N ALA A 76 -8.84 -10.96 1.37
CA ALA A 76 -8.01 -9.75 1.41
C ALA A 76 -7.65 -9.29 0.00
N THR A 77 -7.14 -10.18 -0.84
CA THR A 77 -6.86 -9.89 -2.26
C THR A 77 -8.13 -9.46 -3.02
N ALA A 78 -9.29 -10.07 -2.71
CA ALA A 78 -10.56 -9.66 -3.32
C ALA A 78 -10.99 -8.24 -2.90
N ILE A 79 -10.77 -7.84 -1.64
CA ILE A 79 -11.05 -6.46 -1.17
C ILE A 79 -10.22 -5.46 -1.96
N ALA A 80 -8.90 -5.70 -2.09
CA ALA A 80 -8.02 -4.84 -2.88
C ALA A 80 -8.50 -4.72 -4.34
N TRP A 81 -8.76 -5.86 -4.98
CA TRP A 81 -9.21 -5.89 -6.36
C TRP A 81 -10.56 -5.19 -6.56
N VAL A 82 -11.55 -5.42 -5.69
CA VAL A 82 -12.86 -4.77 -5.76
C VAL A 82 -12.71 -3.26 -5.55
N GLY A 83 -11.89 -2.82 -4.59
CA GLY A 83 -11.61 -1.42 -4.34
C GLY A 83 -11.07 -0.71 -5.59
N VAL A 84 -10.04 -1.28 -6.21
CA VAL A 84 -9.47 -0.76 -7.45
C VAL A 84 -10.46 -0.82 -8.61
N ARG A 85 -11.26 -1.88 -8.74
CA ARG A 85 -12.28 -1.98 -9.81
C ARG A 85 -13.43 -1.00 -9.67
N ILE A 86 -13.78 -0.62 -8.46
CA ILE A 86 -14.79 0.42 -8.22
C ILE A 86 -14.16 1.80 -8.49
N SER A 87 -12.92 2.03 -8.06
CA SER A 87 -12.24 3.31 -8.24
C SER A 87 -12.02 3.70 -9.72
N GLU A 88 -11.93 2.70 -10.61
CA GLU A 88 -11.83 2.90 -12.06
C GLU A 88 -13.14 3.32 -12.75
N ARG A 89 -14.27 3.44 -12.02
CA ARG A 89 -15.55 3.86 -12.60
C ARG A 89 -15.58 5.36 -12.79
N ASP A 90 -16.12 5.77 -13.92
CA ASP A 90 -16.35 7.19 -14.20
C ASP A 90 -17.30 7.81 -13.18
N ALA A 91 -17.28 9.14 -13.11
CA ALA A 91 -18.22 9.92 -12.34
C ALA A 91 -19.67 9.64 -12.78
N ASP A 92 -20.58 9.53 -11.82
CA ASP A 92 -22.01 9.33 -12.02
C ASP A 92 -22.84 10.31 -11.16
N ALA A 93 -24.17 10.22 -11.23
CA ALA A 93 -25.05 11.09 -10.48
C ALA A 93 -24.93 10.95 -8.94
N SER A 94 -24.46 9.79 -8.45
CA SER A 94 -24.26 9.53 -7.02
C SER A 94 -22.86 9.94 -6.56
N HIS A 95 -21.88 9.90 -7.44
CA HIS A 95 -20.48 10.27 -7.20
C HIS A 95 -19.97 11.22 -8.29
N PRO A 96 -20.36 12.51 -8.26
CA PRO A 96 -20.04 13.46 -9.34
C PRO A 96 -18.54 13.73 -9.53
N TYR A 97 -17.72 13.48 -8.50
CA TYR A 97 -16.25 13.62 -8.57
C TYR A 97 -15.53 12.32 -8.97
N GLY A 98 -16.26 11.21 -9.15
CA GLY A 98 -15.69 9.90 -9.46
C GLY A 98 -15.63 8.97 -8.25
N HIS A 99 -15.05 7.79 -8.46
CA HIS A 99 -15.06 6.70 -7.49
C HIS A 99 -13.66 6.39 -6.91
N GLU A 100 -12.64 7.18 -7.22
CA GLU A 100 -11.24 6.88 -6.89
C GLU A 100 -10.99 6.69 -5.39
N ARG A 101 -11.78 7.36 -4.53
CA ARG A 101 -11.68 7.20 -3.07
C ARG A 101 -12.07 5.80 -2.55
N PHE A 102 -12.77 5.00 -3.36
CA PHE A 102 -13.07 3.61 -2.97
C PHE A 102 -11.81 2.75 -2.82
N GLU A 103 -10.74 3.07 -3.55
CA GLU A 103 -9.44 2.44 -3.36
C GLU A 103 -8.86 2.75 -1.98
N CYS A 104 -8.98 3.99 -1.51
CA CYS A 104 -8.54 4.37 -0.17
C CYS A 104 -9.31 3.61 0.93
N LEU A 105 -10.64 3.44 0.75
CA LEU A 105 -11.46 2.65 1.67
C LEU A 105 -11.06 1.17 1.69
N ALA A 106 -10.72 0.59 0.54
CA ALA A 106 -10.20 -0.77 0.47
C ALA A 106 -8.84 -0.89 1.17
N SER A 107 -7.94 0.09 0.97
CA SER A 107 -6.65 0.17 1.67
C SER A 107 -6.83 0.26 3.19
N MET A 108 -7.76 1.09 3.69
CA MET A 108 -8.10 1.17 5.11
C MET A 108 -8.60 -0.17 5.66
N ALA A 109 -9.51 -0.84 4.93
CA ALA A 109 -10.01 -2.15 5.35
C ALA A 109 -8.87 -3.18 5.49
N LEU A 110 -7.93 -3.19 4.55
CA LEU A 110 -6.75 -4.06 4.59
C LEU A 110 -5.78 -3.68 5.70
N GLY A 111 -5.56 -2.39 5.96
CA GLY A 111 -4.76 -1.90 7.06
C GLY A 111 -5.34 -2.32 8.43
N LEU A 112 -6.67 -2.25 8.60
CA LEU A 112 -7.34 -2.75 9.81
C LEU A 112 -7.21 -4.27 9.97
N ILE A 113 -7.31 -5.04 8.90
CA ILE A 113 -7.08 -6.50 8.92
C ILE A 113 -5.63 -6.78 9.35
N LEU A 114 -4.67 -6.04 8.78
CA LEU A 114 -3.25 -6.16 9.13
C LEU A 114 -2.99 -5.81 10.60
N ALA A 115 -3.60 -4.73 11.10
CA ALA A 115 -3.51 -4.34 12.51
C ALA A 115 -4.10 -5.41 13.43
N ALA A 116 -5.29 -5.94 13.10
CA ALA A 116 -5.93 -7.02 13.88
C ALA A 116 -5.06 -8.29 13.92
N THR A 117 -4.45 -8.66 12.80
CA THR A 117 -3.49 -9.78 12.72
C THR A 117 -2.28 -9.53 13.62
N GLY A 118 -1.67 -8.34 13.53
CA GLY A 118 -0.52 -7.97 14.37
C GLY A 118 -0.86 -8.02 15.87
N ILE A 119 -1.99 -7.44 16.26
CA ILE A 119 -2.48 -7.49 17.66
C ILE A 119 -2.71 -8.93 18.10
N GLY A 120 -3.35 -9.76 17.26
CA GLY A 120 -3.61 -11.16 17.54
C GLY A 120 -2.33 -11.94 17.82
N ILE A 121 -1.31 -11.79 16.98
CA ILE A 121 0.02 -12.40 17.16
C ILE A 121 0.64 -11.93 18.49
N GLY A 122 0.62 -10.63 18.78
CA GLY A 122 1.19 -10.06 20.00
C GLY A 122 0.50 -10.57 21.27
N VAL A 123 -0.83 -10.59 21.29
CA VAL A 123 -1.62 -11.09 22.44
C VAL A 123 -1.36 -12.57 22.66
N ALA A 124 -1.37 -13.40 21.62
CA ALA A 124 -1.09 -14.82 21.73
C ALA A 124 0.32 -15.10 22.27
N SER A 125 1.31 -14.33 21.82
CA SER A 125 2.69 -14.45 22.27
C SER A 125 2.88 -14.05 23.73
N ILE A 126 2.25 -12.94 24.16
CA ILE A 126 2.28 -12.52 25.57
C ILE A 126 1.58 -13.54 26.46
N GLN A 127 0.43 -14.06 26.05
CA GLN A 127 -0.27 -15.11 26.78
C GLN A 127 0.57 -16.38 26.89
N SER A 128 1.24 -16.81 25.81
CA SER A 128 2.15 -17.96 25.82
C SER A 128 3.29 -17.81 26.82
N ILE A 129 3.86 -16.60 26.95
CA ILE A 129 4.88 -16.31 27.98
C ILE A 129 4.27 -16.33 29.38
N ALA A 130 3.12 -15.67 29.58
CA ALA A 130 2.50 -15.54 30.89
C ALA A 130 2.02 -16.88 31.47
N THR A 131 1.56 -17.78 30.62
CA THR A 131 1.07 -19.12 31.04
C THR A 131 2.17 -20.20 31.02
N GLY A 132 3.33 -19.93 30.41
CA GLY A 132 4.38 -20.94 30.20
C GLY A 132 4.06 -21.95 29.09
N ALA A 133 3.00 -21.71 28.30
CA ALA A 133 2.55 -22.61 27.24
C ALA A 133 3.63 -22.91 26.19
N TYR A 134 4.58 -22.01 25.99
CA TYR A 134 5.72 -22.22 25.09
C TYR A 134 6.66 -23.36 25.54
N LEU A 135 6.63 -23.76 26.82
CA LEU A 135 7.41 -24.89 27.36
C LEU A 135 6.81 -26.24 26.96
N GLU A 136 5.51 -26.28 26.70
CA GLU A 136 4.76 -27.49 26.33
C GLU A 136 4.63 -27.65 24.81
N ALA A 137 5.09 -26.69 24.03
CA ALA A 137 5.02 -26.69 22.58
C ALA A 137 5.85 -27.86 22.00
N THR A 138 5.16 -28.78 21.31
CA THR A 138 5.83 -29.89 20.62
C THR A 138 6.50 -29.39 19.35
N ALA A 139 7.72 -29.84 19.07
CA ALA A 139 8.40 -29.50 17.82
C ALA A 139 7.61 -30.00 16.62
N PRO A 140 7.32 -29.15 15.62
CA PRO A 140 6.57 -29.55 14.43
C PRO A 140 7.35 -30.60 13.64
N GLY A 141 6.62 -31.54 13.04
CA GLY A 141 7.21 -32.55 12.17
C GLY A 141 7.83 -31.95 10.91
N VAL A 142 8.69 -32.72 10.23
CA VAL A 142 9.36 -32.29 8.99
C VAL A 142 8.38 -31.79 7.93
N ILE A 143 7.21 -32.38 7.83
CA ILE A 143 6.16 -31.96 6.88
C ILE A 143 5.74 -30.52 7.16
N ALA A 144 5.58 -30.14 8.43
CA ALA A 144 5.20 -28.78 8.82
C ALA A 144 6.32 -27.77 8.51
N LEU A 145 7.59 -28.13 8.71
CA LEU A 145 8.73 -27.28 8.34
C LEU A 145 8.79 -27.03 6.82
N VAL A 146 8.58 -28.09 6.03
CA VAL A 146 8.55 -27.97 4.56
C VAL A 146 7.37 -27.09 4.14
N ALA A 147 6.19 -27.28 4.75
CA ALA A 147 5.02 -26.46 4.45
C ALA A 147 5.25 -24.97 4.79
N ALA A 148 5.88 -24.67 5.93
CA ALA A 148 6.23 -23.32 6.31
C ALA A 148 7.25 -22.71 5.33
N ALA A 149 8.30 -23.43 4.93
CA ALA A 149 9.28 -22.96 3.96
C ALA A 149 8.64 -22.65 2.60
N VAL A 150 7.78 -23.53 2.09
CA VAL A 150 7.03 -23.28 0.84
C VAL A 150 6.12 -22.07 0.97
N SER A 151 5.44 -21.90 2.12
CA SER A 151 4.57 -20.75 2.39
C SER A 151 5.37 -19.44 2.36
N ILE A 152 6.52 -19.40 2.99
CA ILE A 152 7.40 -18.22 2.99
C ILE A 152 7.80 -17.85 1.56
N LEU A 153 8.28 -18.81 0.78
CA LEU A 153 8.72 -18.56 -0.60
C LEU A 153 7.57 -18.05 -1.48
N VAL A 154 6.39 -18.67 -1.39
CA VAL A 154 5.23 -18.25 -2.19
C VAL A 154 4.73 -16.88 -1.74
N LYS A 155 4.56 -16.64 -0.44
CA LYS A 155 4.10 -15.34 0.09
C LYS A 155 5.08 -14.21 -0.19
N GLU A 156 6.38 -14.45 -0.07
CA GLU A 156 7.41 -13.45 -0.41
C GLU A 156 7.43 -13.18 -1.93
N GLY A 157 7.26 -14.20 -2.76
CA GLY A 157 7.08 -14.04 -4.21
C GLY A 157 5.84 -13.21 -4.56
N MET A 158 4.72 -13.47 -3.89
CA MET A 158 3.47 -12.70 -4.04
C MET A 158 3.68 -11.25 -3.60
N PHE A 159 4.36 -11.00 -2.47
CA PHE A 159 4.70 -9.65 -2.01
C PHE A 159 5.46 -8.86 -3.08
N TRP A 160 6.57 -9.38 -3.59
CA TRP A 160 7.37 -8.67 -4.58
C TRP A 160 6.62 -8.43 -5.88
N TYR A 161 5.83 -9.42 -6.32
CA TYR A 161 5.01 -9.30 -7.52
C TYR A 161 3.93 -8.22 -7.35
N THR A 162 3.12 -8.31 -6.29
CA THR A 162 2.04 -7.35 -6.03
C THR A 162 2.60 -5.95 -5.78
N ARG A 163 3.68 -5.81 -4.98
CA ARG A 163 4.34 -4.54 -4.71
C ARG A 163 4.85 -3.86 -5.98
N HIS A 164 5.45 -4.62 -6.90
CA HIS A 164 5.93 -4.07 -8.17
C HIS A 164 4.78 -3.43 -8.96
N TRP A 165 3.71 -4.18 -9.17
CA TRP A 165 2.57 -3.69 -9.94
C TRP A 165 1.73 -2.64 -9.20
N ALA A 166 1.64 -2.72 -7.88
CA ALA A 166 1.01 -1.69 -7.05
C ALA A 166 1.70 -0.33 -7.22
N ARG A 167 3.04 -0.32 -7.34
CA ARG A 167 3.81 0.91 -7.63
C ARG A 167 3.54 1.43 -9.05
N VAL A 168 3.46 0.56 -10.05
CA VAL A 168 3.15 0.93 -11.44
C VAL A 168 1.75 1.56 -11.55
N LEU A 169 0.78 1.01 -10.80
CA LEU A 169 -0.60 1.52 -10.75
C LEU A 169 -0.79 2.68 -9.77
N ASN A 170 0.24 3.05 -8.98
CA ASN A 170 0.11 3.96 -7.84
C ASN A 170 -1.04 3.58 -6.89
N SER A 171 -1.29 2.27 -6.71
CA SER A 171 -2.43 1.73 -5.98
C SER A 171 -2.11 1.47 -4.52
N SER A 172 -2.78 2.19 -3.63
CA SER A 172 -2.67 1.99 -2.18
C SER A 172 -3.31 0.68 -1.72
N ALA A 173 -4.42 0.24 -2.35
CA ALA A 173 -5.09 -1.01 -2.01
C ALA A 173 -4.22 -2.24 -2.34
N PHE A 174 -3.62 -2.28 -3.55
CA PHE A 174 -2.67 -3.35 -3.89
C PHE A 174 -1.37 -3.29 -3.08
N MET A 175 -0.93 -2.09 -2.68
CA MET A 175 0.21 -1.96 -1.78
C MET A 175 -0.11 -2.54 -0.40
N ALA A 176 -1.31 -2.29 0.14
CA ALA A 176 -1.77 -2.87 1.39
C ALA A 176 -1.88 -4.41 1.32
N ASP A 177 -2.41 -4.95 0.20
CA ASP A 177 -2.47 -6.41 -0.06
C ASP A 177 -1.06 -7.02 -0.15
N ALA A 178 -0.10 -6.33 -0.79
CA ALA A 178 1.30 -6.77 -0.79
C ALA A 178 1.87 -6.87 0.64
N TRP A 179 1.68 -5.85 1.45
CA TRP A 179 2.14 -5.88 2.84
C TRP A 179 1.45 -6.95 3.69
N HIS A 180 0.18 -7.27 3.39
CA HIS A 180 -0.51 -8.41 3.99
C HIS A 180 0.21 -9.73 3.69
N HIS A 181 0.55 -10.01 2.43
CA HIS A 181 1.34 -11.19 2.06
C HIS A 181 2.70 -11.25 2.78
N ARG A 182 3.38 -10.10 2.92
CA ARG A 182 4.66 -10.05 3.64
C ARG A 182 4.50 -10.28 5.14
N SER A 183 3.44 -9.77 5.75
CA SER A 183 3.11 -10.06 7.16
C SER A 183 2.97 -11.55 7.42
N ASP A 184 2.29 -12.27 6.51
CA ASP A 184 2.11 -13.71 6.60
C ASP A 184 3.45 -14.45 6.44
N ALA A 185 4.30 -14.00 5.50
CA ALA A 185 5.65 -14.55 5.34
C ALA A 185 6.49 -14.36 6.61
N LEU A 186 6.48 -13.15 7.20
CA LEU A 186 7.20 -12.85 8.44
C LEU A 186 6.70 -13.66 9.62
N SER A 187 5.39 -13.87 9.75
CA SER A 187 4.79 -14.72 10.77
C SER A 187 5.29 -16.17 10.64
N SER A 188 5.38 -16.68 9.40
CA SER A 188 5.93 -18.01 9.13
C SER A 188 7.44 -18.10 9.42
N VAL A 189 8.22 -17.05 9.14
CA VAL A 189 9.65 -16.97 9.52
C VAL A 189 9.81 -17.01 11.04
N GLY A 190 8.98 -16.24 11.77
CA GLY A 190 8.99 -16.26 13.23
C GLY A 190 8.72 -17.63 13.80
N ALA A 191 7.72 -18.33 13.28
CA ALA A 191 7.43 -19.70 13.68
C ALA A 191 8.62 -20.64 13.43
N LEU A 192 9.31 -20.53 12.28
CA LEU A 192 10.52 -21.32 11.99
C LEU A 192 11.68 -21.00 12.96
N LEU A 193 11.89 -19.73 13.28
CA LEU A 193 12.92 -19.29 14.24
C LEU A 193 12.60 -19.77 15.66
N GLY A 194 11.32 -19.74 16.04
CA GLY A 194 10.83 -20.26 17.31
C GLY A 194 11.10 -21.77 17.45
N VAL A 195 10.76 -22.54 16.41
CA VAL A 195 11.05 -23.97 16.35
C VAL A 195 12.54 -24.25 16.43
N GLY A 196 13.35 -23.51 15.67
CA GLY A 196 14.82 -23.62 15.72
C GLY A 196 15.38 -23.34 17.11
N GLY A 197 14.87 -22.29 17.77
CA GLY A 197 15.22 -21.93 19.15
C GLY A 197 14.84 -23.02 20.17
N ALA A 198 13.63 -23.58 20.02
CA ALA A 198 13.17 -24.68 20.88
C ALA A 198 14.05 -25.94 20.74
N MET A 199 14.43 -26.28 19.51
CA MET A 199 15.35 -27.40 19.24
C MET A 199 16.76 -27.19 19.83
N LEU A 200 17.20 -25.93 19.98
CA LEU A 200 18.46 -25.55 20.64
C LEU A 200 18.34 -25.41 22.16
N GLY A 201 17.18 -25.75 22.76
CA GLY A 201 16.93 -25.69 24.19
C GLY A 201 16.49 -24.32 24.72
N ALA A 202 16.07 -23.41 23.83
CA ALA A 202 15.60 -22.08 24.18
C ALA A 202 14.16 -21.84 23.65
N PRO A 203 13.11 -22.52 24.18
CA PRO A 203 11.74 -22.43 23.65
C PRO A 203 11.13 -21.02 23.78
N ILE A 204 11.68 -20.15 24.62
CA ILE A 204 11.27 -18.74 24.75
C ILE A 204 11.50 -17.92 23.47
N CYS A 205 12.37 -18.41 22.54
CA CYS A 205 12.66 -17.73 21.29
C CYS A 205 11.42 -17.57 20.39
N ASP A 206 10.49 -18.52 20.42
CA ASP A 206 9.28 -18.47 19.62
C ASP A 206 8.36 -17.28 19.97
N PRO A 207 7.87 -17.13 21.21
CA PRO A 207 7.05 -15.97 21.55
C PRO A 207 7.82 -14.64 21.47
N LEU A 208 9.13 -14.60 21.68
CA LEU A 208 9.91 -13.37 21.51
C LEU A 208 10.02 -12.96 20.03
N ALA A 209 10.28 -13.91 19.14
CA ALA A 209 10.28 -13.65 17.70
C ALA A 209 8.90 -13.17 17.23
N SER A 210 7.83 -13.79 17.72
CA SER A 210 6.45 -13.40 17.40
C SER A 210 6.09 -12.00 17.91
N ILE A 211 6.58 -11.57 19.08
CA ILE A 211 6.42 -10.19 19.57
C ILE A 211 7.15 -9.20 18.65
N LEU A 212 8.38 -9.52 18.23
CA LEU A 212 9.11 -8.65 17.28
C LEU A 212 8.35 -8.50 15.96
N ILE A 213 7.79 -9.59 15.44
CA ILE A 213 6.99 -9.57 14.20
C ILE A 213 5.72 -8.74 14.42
N CYS A 214 5.02 -8.92 15.54
CA CYS A 214 3.87 -8.10 15.90
C CYS A 214 4.20 -6.60 15.79
N LEU A 215 5.32 -6.13 16.34
CA LEU A 215 5.72 -4.74 16.29
C LEU A 215 5.99 -4.26 14.86
N ILE A 216 6.63 -5.10 14.02
CA ILE A 216 6.87 -4.79 12.61
C ILE A 216 5.54 -4.69 11.85
N VAL A 217 4.64 -5.65 12.02
CA VAL A 217 3.33 -5.69 11.36
C VAL A 217 2.46 -4.51 11.77
N LEU A 218 2.44 -4.16 13.06
CA LEU A 218 1.69 -2.99 13.56
C LEU A 218 2.24 -1.67 13.01
N LYS A 219 3.57 -1.55 12.88
CA LYS A 219 4.17 -0.38 12.23
C LYS A 219 3.71 -0.26 10.79
N VAL A 220 3.74 -1.35 10.03
CA VAL A 220 3.29 -1.37 8.62
C VAL A 220 1.80 -1.05 8.52
N ALA A 221 0.96 -1.65 9.40
CA ALA A 221 -0.47 -1.36 9.44
C ALA A 221 -0.73 0.13 9.69
N PHE A 222 0.01 0.74 10.62
CA PHE A 222 -0.08 2.18 10.88
C PHE A 222 0.32 3.02 9.66
N ASP A 223 1.40 2.66 8.96
CA ASP A 223 1.86 3.38 7.78
C ASP A 223 0.82 3.29 6.64
N VAL A 224 0.21 2.11 6.42
CA VAL A 224 -0.88 1.89 5.45
C VAL A 224 -2.12 2.71 5.80
N GLU A 225 -2.55 2.68 7.07
CA GLU A 225 -3.71 3.46 7.54
C GLU A 225 -3.47 4.96 7.39
N LYS A 226 -2.28 5.43 7.76
CA LYS A 226 -1.90 6.84 7.64
C LYS A 226 -1.95 7.31 6.19
N ASP A 227 -1.43 6.52 5.24
CA ASP A 227 -1.48 6.84 3.80
C ASP A 227 -2.94 6.91 3.32
N ALA A 228 -3.73 5.90 3.63
CA ALA A 228 -5.13 5.84 3.22
C ALA A 228 -5.98 6.98 3.81
N VAL A 229 -5.80 7.28 5.11
CA VAL A 229 -6.48 8.41 5.76
C VAL A 229 -6.06 9.73 5.14
N ASN A 230 -4.77 9.95 4.91
CA ASN A 230 -4.27 11.18 4.27
C ASN A 230 -4.95 11.42 2.92
N LYS A 231 -5.09 10.39 2.09
CA LYS A 231 -5.77 10.46 0.79
C LYS A 231 -7.27 10.75 0.91
N VAL A 232 -7.92 10.28 1.98
CA VAL A 232 -9.33 10.55 2.24
C VAL A 232 -9.57 11.98 2.70
N VAL A 233 -8.64 12.55 3.49
CA VAL A 233 -8.73 13.90 4.06
C VAL A 233 -8.02 14.98 3.22
N ASP A 234 -7.84 14.72 1.93
CA ASP A 234 -7.29 15.67 0.96
C ASP A 234 -5.86 16.15 1.30
N ALA A 235 -4.99 15.23 1.76
CA ALA A 235 -3.58 15.56 1.95
C ALA A 235 -2.93 15.98 0.62
N PRO A 236 -1.95 16.91 0.65
CA PRO A 236 -1.29 17.38 -0.56
C PRO A 236 -0.52 16.26 -1.26
N CYS A 237 -0.24 16.46 -2.54
CA CYS A 237 0.69 15.63 -3.29
C CYS A 237 2.13 15.84 -2.77
N SER A 238 3.10 15.10 -3.32
CA SER A 238 4.50 15.28 -2.94
C SER A 238 5.01 16.68 -3.32
N ALA A 239 5.97 17.20 -2.53
CA ALA A 239 6.57 18.52 -2.81
C ALA A 239 7.17 18.58 -4.22
N ASP A 240 7.85 17.51 -4.67
CA ASP A 240 8.42 17.43 -6.02
C ASP A 240 7.35 17.52 -7.12
N PHE A 241 6.16 16.94 -6.88
CA PHE A 241 5.03 17.06 -7.79
C PHE A 241 4.47 18.48 -7.81
N GLU A 242 4.27 19.11 -6.64
CA GLU A 242 3.80 20.49 -6.53
C GLU A 242 4.76 21.48 -7.20
N ASP A 243 6.07 21.32 -6.99
CA ASP A 243 7.10 22.15 -7.64
C ASP A 243 7.07 21.98 -9.16
N SER A 244 6.91 20.73 -9.65
CA SER A 244 6.82 20.45 -11.08
C SER A 244 5.57 21.05 -11.72
N VAL A 245 4.42 21.04 -11.02
CA VAL A 245 3.18 21.69 -11.48
C VAL A 245 3.34 23.21 -11.46
N ARG A 246 3.94 23.77 -10.41
CA ARG A 246 4.24 25.20 -10.28
C ARG A 246 5.11 25.70 -11.42
N ASP A 247 6.18 24.98 -11.74
CA ASP A 247 7.07 25.33 -12.86
C ASP A 247 6.33 25.25 -14.20
N CYS A 248 5.46 24.27 -14.37
CA CYS A 248 4.64 24.11 -15.56
C CYS A 248 3.69 25.30 -15.76
N ILE A 249 2.97 25.71 -14.71
CA ILE A 249 2.03 26.84 -14.75
C ILE A 249 2.79 28.14 -14.99
N SER A 250 3.90 28.36 -14.28
CA SER A 250 4.72 29.57 -14.42
C SER A 250 5.34 29.73 -15.82
N GLY A 251 5.53 28.61 -16.54
CA GLY A 251 6.04 28.61 -17.93
C GLY A 251 5.00 28.99 -18.98
N VAL A 252 3.71 29.12 -18.62
CA VAL A 252 2.65 29.47 -19.58
C VAL A 252 2.64 30.97 -19.82
N GLU A 253 2.73 31.37 -21.10
CA GLU A 253 2.71 32.75 -21.51
C GLU A 253 1.39 33.42 -21.10
N GLY A 254 1.49 34.60 -20.47
CA GLY A 254 0.38 35.36 -19.92
C GLY A 254 0.18 35.19 -18.41
N VAL A 255 0.76 34.16 -17.79
CA VAL A 255 0.81 34.04 -16.33
C VAL A 255 1.86 34.97 -15.76
N VAL A 256 1.45 35.94 -14.93
CA VAL A 256 2.33 36.88 -14.26
C VAL A 256 2.94 36.29 -13.00
N ARG A 257 2.12 35.60 -12.20
CA ARG A 257 2.53 34.90 -10.99
C ARG A 257 1.46 33.87 -10.59
N ILE A 258 1.83 32.97 -9.72
CA ILE A 258 0.92 32.03 -9.05
C ILE A 258 0.67 32.58 -7.65
N ASP A 259 -0.58 32.90 -7.33
CA ASP A 259 -1.00 33.39 -6.02
C ASP A 259 -1.18 32.23 -5.03
N THR A 260 -1.85 31.17 -5.47
CA THR A 260 -2.11 29.98 -4.68
C THR A 260 -1.95 28.73 -5.55
N LEU A 261 -1.39 27.68 -4.98
CA LEU A 261 -1.38 26.34 -5.58
C LEU A 261 -1.66 25.33 -4.47
N HIS A 262 -2.78 24.65 -4.58
CA HIS A 262 -3.15 23.53 -3.73
C HIS A 262 -3.27 22.27 -4.56
N THR A 263 -2.75 21.19 -4.02
CA THR A 263 -2.92 19.86 -4.61
C THR A 263 -3.58 18.94 -3.59
N ARG A 264 -4.23 17.90 -4.06
CA ARG A 264 -4.74 16.84 -3.19
C ARG A 264 -4.67 15.50 -3.88
N GLN A 265 -4.36 14.47 -3.11
CA GLN A 265 -4.42 13.10 -3.57
C GLN A 265 -5.88 12.63 -3.59
N PHE A 266 -6.29 12.03 -4.71
CA PHE A 266 -7.64 11.50 -4.89
C PHE A 266 -7.58 10.07 -5.40
N GLY A 267 -7.45 9.11 -4.47
CA GLY A 267 -7.10 7.73 -4.81
C GLY A 267 -5.69 7.66 -5.40
N ASN A 268 -5.59 7.17 -6.62
CA ASN A 268 -4.33 7.11 -7.39
C ASN A 268 -4.13 8.32 -8.32
N LYS A 269 -5.02 9.31 -8.28
CA LYS A 269 -5.00 10.53 -9.09
C LYS A 269 -4.72 11.76 -8.24
N ALA A 270 -4.44 12.89 -8.90
CA ALA A 270 -4.25 14.19 -8.29
C ALA A 270 -5.32 15.18 -8.77
N TYR A 271 -5.73 16.06 -7.88
CA TYR A 271 -6.51 17.27 -8.18
C TYR A 271 -5.65 18.48 -7.88
N VAL A 272 -5.75 19.49 -8.72
CA VAL A 272 -4.98 20.74 -8.63
C VAL A 272 -5.95 21.90 -8.62
N ASP A 273 -5.80 22.78 -7.63
CA ASP A 273 -6.51 24.05 -7.55
C ASP A 273 -5.45 25.17 -7.57
N ALA A 274 -5.45 26.01 -8.59
CA ALA A 274 -4.47 27.09 -8.75
C ALA A 274 -5.13 28.44 -8.95
N GLU A 275 -4.59 29.45 -8.27
CA GLU A 275 -4.90 30.86 -8.52
C GLU A 275 -3.71 31.48 -9.24
N ILE A 276 -3.97 32.02 -10.43
CA ILE A 276 -2.97 32.70 -11.24
C ILE A 276 -3.30 34.18 -11.37
N ALA A 277 -2.30 35.02 -11.40
CA ALA A 277 -2.48 36.43 -11.74
C ALA A 277 -2.13 36.66 -13.21
N VAL A 278 -3.01 37.39 -13.91
CA VAL A 278 -2.88 37.80 -15.31
C VAL A 278 -3.00 39.31 -15.40
N ASP A 279 -2.58 39.93 -16.50
CA ASP A 279 -2.74 41.37 -16.68
C ASP A 279 -4.21 41.82 -16.51
N GLY A 280 -4.48 42.60 -15.48
CA GLY A 280 -5.82 43.07 -15.12
C GLY A 280 -6.48 44.00 -16.14
N THR A 281 -5.76 44.40 -17.19
CA THR A 281 -6.31 45.20 -18.29
C THR A 281 -6.85 44.39 -19.44
N LEU A 282 -6.65 43.04 -19.41
CA LEU A 282 -7.13 42.13 -20.45
C LEU A 282 -8.66 42.00 -20.42
N PRO A 283 -9.30 41.92 -21.58
CA PRO A 283 -10.70 41.46 -21.66
C PRO A 283 -10.84 40.07 -21.07
N LEU A 284 -12.00 39.78 -20.44
CA LEU A 284 -12.28 38.48 -19.81
C LEU A 284 -11.99 37.28 -20.75
N VAL A 285 -12.29 37.42 -22.05
CA VAL A 285 -12.04 36.35 -23.04
C VAL A 285 -10.55 36.03 -23.18
N GLU A 286 -9.68 37.05 -23.12
CA GLU A 286 -8.24 36.86 -23.23
C GLU A 286 -7.66 36.31 -21.93
N ALA A 287 -8.11 36.80 -20.77
CA ALA A 287 -7.72 36.26 -19.47
C ALA A 287 -8.11 34.79 -19.34
N HIS A 288 -9.34 34.43 -19.71
CA HIS A 288 -9.82 33.04 -19.71
C HIS A 288 -9.05 32.13 -20.67
N ALA A 289 -8.61 32.66 -21.84
CA ALA A 289 -7.79 31.89 -22.76
C ALA A 289 -6.42 31.51 -22.17
N ILE A 290 -5.86 32.34 -21.26
CA ILE A 290 -4.65 32.00 -20.51
C ILE A 290 -4.94 30.86 -19.53
N ALA A 291 -6.05 30.90 -18.79
CA ALA A 291 -6.44 29.85 -17.86
C ALA A 291 -6.66 28.51 -18.59
N GLU A 292 -7.35 28.52 -19.75
CA GLU A 292 -7.54 27.32 -20.59
C GLU A 292 -6.20 26.78 -21.11
N LYS A 293 -5.23 27.64 -21.43
CA LYS A 293 -3.89 27.23 -21.83
C LYS A 293 -3.13 26.58 -20.66
N VAL A 294 -3.25 27.13 -19.45
CA VAL A 294 -2.71 26.50 -18.24
C VAL A 294 -3.34 25.14 -18.01
N HIS A 295 -4.69 25.06 -18.02
CA HIS A 295 -5.47 23.84 -17.85
C HIS A 295 -4.96 22.74 -18.80
N SER A 296 -5.00 23.01 -20.10
CA SER A 296 -4.61 22.03 -21.13
C SER A 296 -3.13 21.64 -21.05
N THR A 297 -2.24 22.57 -20.66
CA THR A 297 -0.81 22.29 -20.53
C THR A 297 -0.52 21.37 -19.35
N VAL A 298 -1.18 21.58 -18.21
CA VAL A 298 -1.00 20.74 -17.02
C VAL A 298 -1.58 19.34 -17.26
N GLU A 299 -2.79 19.22 -17.80
CA GLU A 299 -3.40 17.90 -18.10
C GLU A 299 -2.60 17.12 -19.15
N ALA A 300 -2.06 17.78 -20.15
CA ALA A 300 -1.22 17.12 -21.17
C ALA A 300 0.12 16.63 -20.61
N ARG A 301 0.68 17.35 -19.62
CA ARG A 301 2.00 17.04 -19.05
C ARG A 301 1.93 16.04 -17.89
N PHE A 302 0.86 16.07 -17.10
CA PHE A 302 0.70 15.27 -15.89
C PHE A 302 -0.51 14.34 -16.02
N LEU A 303 -0.32 13.14 -16.55
CA LEU A 303 -1.39 12.15 -16.79
C LEU A 303 -2.08 11.67 -15.50
N ASP A 304 -1.45 11.89 -14.35
CA ASP A 304 -2.02 11.59 -13.04
C ASP A 304 -2.94 12.71 -12.53
N VAL A 305 -2.91 13.91 -13.13
CA VAL A 305 -3.88 14.96 -12.85
C VAL A 305 -5.21 14.62 -13.50
N LYS A 306 -6.22 14.36 -12.69
CA LYS A 306 -7.58 14.09 -13.16
C LYS A 306 -8.36 15.37 -13.43
N HIS A 307 -8.07 16.40 -12.67
CA HIS A 307 -8.76 17.69 -12.78
C HIS A 307 -7.87 18.81 -12.27
N ILE A 308 -7.93 19.94 -12.96
CA ILE A 308 -7.33 21.20 -12.52
C ILE A 308 -8.36 22.31 -12.60
N MET A 309 -8.51 23.07 -11.52
CA MET A 309 -9.30 24.28 -11.46
C MET A 309 -8.37 25.48 -11.46
N ILE A 310 -8.61 26.42 -12.37
CA ILE A 310 -7.86 27.68 -12.46
C ILE A 310 -8.77 28.85 -12.13
N HIS A 311 -8.31 29.68 -11.20
CA HIS A 311 -8.93 30.97 -10.89
C HIS A 311 -7.99 32.09 -11.31
N GLU A 312 -8.49 33.06 -12.07
CA GLU A 312 -7.73 34.20 -12.57
C GLU A 312 -7.91 35.43 -11.67
N ASN A 313 -6.81 35.96 -11.19
CA ASN A 313 -6.75 37.24 -10.45
C ASN A 313 -6.13 38.34 -11.32
N PRO A 314 -6.56 39.58 -11.19
CA PRO A 314 -5.86 40.71 -11.82
C PRO A 314 -4.51 40.92 -11.14
N ALA A 315 -3.43 41.11 -11.96
CA ALA A 315 -2.07 41.38 -11.48
C ALA A 315 -1.88 42.86 -11.11
#